data_6a3035fcf2ea846f58566757b68ebdc2
#
_entry.id   6a3035fcf2ea846f58566757b68ebdc2
#
_cell.length_a   1.000
_cell.length_b   1.000
_cell.length_c   1.000
_cell.angle_alpha   90.00
_cell.angle_beta   90.00
_cell.angle_gamma   90.00
#
_symmetry.space_group_name_H-M   'P 1'
#
loop_
_entity.id
_entity.type
_entity.pdbx_description
1 polymer ?
#
loop_
_entity_poly.entity_id
_entity_poly.type
_entity_poly.pdbx_seq_one_letter_code
_entity_poly.pdbx_strand_id
1 'polypeptide(L)'
;MKKFKILLVLSALVISCGILSACQKNDMPKTDDKTAQTQTTDEKSDKKNDDKSKSEIKPIVIGQTWVNADTDPTNSATPWGLTSHGVSETVFKMGKDGKLSSRFIESFKKVDPLTWTAVTKNTAKFSNGDVVDAKALADCLNSIQEKNSLSNATAGKVTFTAKDDKTLEIKTERQLQLLDSFLTEWTNIVFKQLPDKSYVFTGPYVIDSYKPEIEFDLKPNPNYEGADKRADVKILAFKDASAMKLAFDAGEIDMAFTVTPEVAKMIKDDSKNVKTIDAGYQYFGIFNLEKGVLKDEKVRQAINLGINRDEYIQSLMGGRVATGFFAQYFDFAGDVKLSQDVEKAKKLLDEAGYVMKDKVRIKDGKTLDITLTTYPSRPDLTIIMQIMASQLKELGFNVNTQIVDGIDTVAKSGEFDLILYAQHTAPTGDPAFSLNQFFRSDQTKNFTKYKSEEMDKLLDELGKEEDKAKRIELAKKAQELVAKDLPILYLVDPQWSIAVSDRLSDYQPYNGDYYIVNDELK
;
A
#
# COMPACT_ATOMS: atom_id res chain seq x y z
N MET A 1 52.63 -1.58 23.88
CA MET A 1 53.66 -1.33 22.77
C MET A 1 53.18 -2.06 21.53
N LYS A 2 52.72 -1.32 20.55
CA LYS A 2 52.91 -1.44 19.09
C LYS A 2 51.95 -0.45 18.44
N LYS A 3 52.57 0.58 17.91
CA LYS A 3 52.00 1.68 17.09
C LYS A 3 51.61 1.13 15.72
N PHE A 4 50.40 1.49 15.21
CA PHE A 4 50.18 1.43 13.76
C PHE A 4 49.77 2.81 13.24
N LYS A 5 50.41 3.18 12.16
CA LYS A 5 50.48 4.50 11.58
C LYS A 5 49.24 4.79 10.73
N ILE A 6 48.78 6.04 10.86
CA ILE A 6 47.83 6.70 9.97
C ILE A 6 48.56 7.03 8.68
N LEU A 7 47.96 6.70 7.53
CA LEU A 7 48.37 7.16 6.20
C LEU A 7 47.26 8.05 5.63
N LEU A 8 47.50 9.34 5.67
CA LEU A 8 46.74 10.37 4.93
C LEU A 8 47.17 10.35 3.48
N VAL A 9 46.24 10.26 2.54
CA VAL A 9 46.47 10.60 1.13
C VAL A 9 45.57 11.79 0.80
N LEU A 10 46.21 12.96 0.66
CA LEU A 10 45.68 14.14 -0.03
C LEU A 10 45.79 13.89 -1.53
N SER A 11 44.75 14.12 -2.29
CA SER A 11 44.85 14.42 -3.71
C SER A 11 44.05 15.68 -4.04
N ALA A 12 44.75 16.60 -4.65
CA ALA A 12 44.41 17.98 -4.87
C ALA A 12 43.41 18.17 -6.02
N LEU A 13 42.55 19.19 -5.85
CA LEU A 13 41.76 19.85 -6.89
C LEU A 13 42.67 20.47 -7.96
N VAL A 14 42.28 20.31 -9.23
CA VAL A 14 42.71 21.23 -10.31
C VAL A 14 41.45 21.80 -10.95
N ILE A 15 41.24 23.08 -10.71
CA ILE A 15 40.28 23.94 -11.40
C ILE A 15 40.99 24.47 -12.65
N SER A 16 40.35 24.36 -13.82
CA SER A 16 40.71 25.22 -14.97
C SER A 16 39.42 25.77 -15.61
N CYS A 17 39.23 27.06 -15.39
CA CYS A 17 38.37 27.92 -16.20
C CYS A 17 38.96 28.12 -17.58
N GLY A 18 38.15 28.12 -18.61
CA GLY A 18 38.49 28.57 -19.95
C GLY A 18 37.27 29.19 -20.62
N ILE A 19 37.38 30.49 -20.82
CA ILE A 19 36.35 31.42 -21.31
C ILE A 19 36.54 31.69 -22.80
N LEU A 20 35.41 31.98 -23.50
CA LEU A 20 35.19 32.87 -24.64
C LEU A 20 35.37 32.40 -26.09
N SER A 21 34.20 32.47 -26.72
CA SER A 21 33.89 33.23 -27.98
C SER A 21 34.64 32.99 -29.27
N ALA A 22 33.93 32.69 -30.30
CA ALA A 22 33.80 33.61 -31.45
C ALA A 22 32.85 33.06 -32.51
N CYS A 23 31.95 33.93 -32.94
CA CYS A 23 31.18 33.83 -34.18
C CYS A 23 32.09 33.86 -35.41
N GLN A 24 31.78 33.04 -36.43
CA GLN A 24 32.06 33.45 -37.81
C GLN A 24 31.08 32.76 -38.77
N LYS A 25 30.38 33.60 -39.50
CA LYS A 25 29.67 33.29 -40.76
C LYS A 25 30.72 32.95 -41.83
N ASN A 26 30.39 32.04 -42.73
CA ASN A 26 30.76 32.19 -44.12
C ASN A 26 29.88 31.33 -45.03
N ASP A 27 29.47 31.98 -46.04
CA ASP A 27 28.72 31.86 -47.23
C ASP A 27 28.82 30.56 -48.04
N MET A 28 27.71 30.35 -48.76
CA MET A 28 27.55 29.41 -49.89
C MET A 28 28.45 29.72 -51.09
N PRO A 29 28.57 28.78 -52.04
CA PRO A 29 28.09 29.15 -53.40
C PRO A 29 27.11 28.13 -54.01
N LYS A 30 26.18 28.72 -54.73
CA LYS A 30 25.30 28.09 -55.72
C LYS A 30 26.08 27.69 -56.97
N THR A 31 25.69 26.60 -57.60
CA THR A 31 25.77 26.50 -59.08
C THR A 31 24.62 25.64 -59.59
N ASP A 32 24.07 26.15 -60.67
CA ASP A 32 22.88 25.75 -61.42
C ASP A 32 23.14 24.53 -62.33
N ASP A 33 22.08 23.80 -62.57
CA ASP A 33 21.36 23.62 -63.89
C ASP A 33 21.60 22.28 -64.61
N LYS A 34 20.53 21.63 -64.93
CA LYS A 34 19.96 21.19 -66.22
C LYS A 34 19.17 19.89 -66.16
N THR A 35 17.92 20.12 -66.37
CA THR A 35 16.90 19.39 -67.13
C THR A 35 17.28 18.10 -67.90
N ALA A 36 16.49 17.05 -67.70
CA ALA A 36 16.02 16.15 -68.76
C ALA A 36 14.72 15.47 -68.37
N GLN A 37 13.65 15.84 -69.13
CA GLN A 37 12.40 15.14 -69.22
C GLN A 37 12.58 13.84 -69.99
N THR A 38 11.88 12.76 -69.58
CA THR A 38 11.30 11.79 -70.51
C THR A 38 10.03 11.19 -69.90
N GLN A 39 8.99 11.13 -70.74
CA GLN A 39 7.61 10.79 -70.51
C GLN A 39 7.34 9.29 -70.46
N THR A 40 6.27 8.98 -69.72
CA THR A 40 5.15 8.04 -69.96
C THR A 40 5.41 6.55 -69.97
N THR A 41 4.67 5.85 -69.07
CA THR A 41 3.47 5.08 -69.46
C THR A 41 2.65 4.67 -68.25
N ASP A 42 1.34 4.86 -68.37
CA ASP A 42 0.30 4.40 -67.46
C ASP A 42 0.24 2.89 -67.36
N GLU A 43 0.12 2.36 -66.08
CA GLU A 43 -0.70 1.18 -65.82
C GLU A 43 -1.37 1.33 -64.43
N LYS A 44 -2.70 1.47 -64.50
CA LYS A 44 -3.60 1.36 -63.35
C LYS A 44 -3.57 -0.05 -62.80
N SER A 45 -3.27 -0.20 -61.51
CA SER A 45 -3.77 -1.29 -60.71
C SER A 45 -4.32 -0.74 -59.39
N ASP A 46 -5.64 -0.67 -59.31
CA ASP A 46 -6.39 -0.45 -58.09
C ASP A 46 -6.07 -1.56 -57.09
N LYS A 47 -5.24 -1.26 -56.10
CA LYS A 47 -5.27 -1.95 -54.79
C LYS A 47 -5.77 -0.95 -53.77
N LYS A 48 -7.05 -1.05 -53.42
CA LYS A 48 -7.57 -0.52 -52.15
C LYS A 48 -6.76 -1.09 -51.02
N ASN A 49 -5.84 -0.30 -50.47
CA ASN A 49 -5.37 -0.48 -49.11
C ASN A 49 -6.43 0.12 -48.19
N ASP A 50 -7.30 -0.74 -47.66
CA ASP A 50 -8.06 -0.44 -46.43
C ASP A 50 -7.07 -0.52 -45.26
N ASP A 51 -6.15 0.42 -45.20
CA ASP A 51 -5.38 0.68 -43.99
C ASP A 51 -6.28 1.53 -43.06
N LYS A 52 -7.17 0.85 -42.33
CA LYS A 52 -7.81 1.44 -41.15
C LYS A 52 -6.68 1.68 -40.16
N SER A 53 -6.13 2.89 -40.16
CA SER A 53 -5.31 3.37 -39.06
C SER A 53 -6.10 3.15 -37.75
N LYS A 54 -5.77 2.10 -36.99
CA LYS A 54 -6.09 2.05 -35.58
C LYS A 54 -5.45 3.31 -35.01
N SER A 55 -6.25 4.28 -34.57
CA SER A 55 -5.74 5.38 -33.77
C SER A 55 -5.05 4.75 -32.58
N GLU A 56 -3.74 4.85 -32.50
CA GLU A 56 -2.98 4.38 -31.34
C GLU A 56 -3.53 5.09 -30.11
N ILE A 57 -4.06 4.31 -29.17
CA ILE A 57 -4.51 4.84 -27.88
C ILE A 57 -3.26 5.31 -27.14
N LYS A 58 -3.17 6.62 -26.84
CA LYS A 58 -2.02 7.18 -26.11
C LYS A 58 -1.87 6.49 -24.75
N PRO A 59 -0.66 6.08 -24.32
CA PRO A 59 -0.41 5.51 -23.00
C PRO A 59 -0.92 6.41 -21.88
N ILE A 60 -1.39 5.80 -20.79
CA ILE A 60 -1.77 6.50 -19.55
C ILE A 60 -0.55 6.51 -18.63
N VAL A 61 -0.17 7.69 -18.12
CA VAL A 61 0.96 7.82 -17.19
C VAL A 61 0.45 8.16 -15.79
N ILE A 62 0.80 7.32 -14.81
CA ILE A 62 0.39 7.45 -13.41
C ILE A 62 1.60 7.75 -12.54
N GLY A 63 1.54 8.85 -11.80
CA GLY A 63 2.50 9.18 -10.76
C GLY A 63 2.01 8.72 -9.39
N GLN A 64 2.90 8.13 -8.60
CA GLN A 64 2.65 7.77 -7.21
C GLN A 64 3.95 7.82 -6.39
N THR A 65 3.85 7.73 -5.06
CA THR A 65 5.03 7.84 -4.16
C THR A 65 5.74 6.52 -3.93
N TRP A 66 5.29 5.43 -4.55
CA TRP A 66 5.89 4.10 -4.41
C TRP A 66 5.64 3.27 -5.67
N VAL A 67 6.54 2.35 -5.94
CA VAL A 67 6.43 1.31 -6.96
C VAL A 67 7.12 0.05 -6.41
N ASN A 68 6.66 -1.14 -6.79
CA ASN A 68 7.22 -2.39 -6.29
C ASN A 68 8.74 -2.50 -6.55
N ALA A 69 9.45 -3.02 -5.55
CA ALA A 69 10.87 -3.33 -5.66
C ALA A 69 11.14 -4.61 -6.46
N ASP A 70 10.18 -5.55 -6.49
CA ASP A 70 10.28 -6.82 -7.21
C ASP A 70 8.92 -7.29 -7.73
N THR A 71 8.92 -8.43 -8.42
CA THR A 71 7.72 -9.06 -8.98
C THR A 71 7.49 -10.48 -8.46
N ASP A 72 8.19 -10.90 -7.39
CA ASP A 72 7.96 -12.20 -6.77
C ASP A 72 6.63 -12.21 -5.99
N PRO A 73 5.61 -12.95 -6.45
CA PRO A 73 4.28 -12.96 -5.83
C PRO A 73 4.27 -13.60 -4.44
N THR A 74 5.37 -14.20 -4.01
CA THR A 74 5.50 -14.82 -2.68
C THR A 74 6.27 -13.96 -1.69
N ASN A 75 6.82 -12.81 -2.12
CA ASN A 75 7.66 -11.97 -1.28
C ASN A 75 6.85 -10.89 -0.55
N SER A 76 6.81 -10.97 0.79
CA SER A 76 6.28 -9.91 1.69
C SER A 76 5.00 -9.23 1.16
N ALA A 77 5.02 -7.92 0.91
CA ALA A 77 3.90 -7.12 0.41
C ALA A 77 3.82 -7.01 -1.14
N THR A 78 4.72 -7.65 -1.88
CA THR A 78 4.73 -7.63 -3.36
C THR A 78 3.39 -8.01 -3.99
N PRO A 79 2.63 -9.03 -3.48
CA PRO A 79 1.30 -9.35 -4.00
C PRO A 79 0.33 -8.17 -4.01
N TRP A 80 0.32 -7.35 -2.94
CA TRP A 80 -0.49 -6.15 -2.88
C TRP A 80 -0.14 -5.16 -4.00
N GLY A 81 1.14 -4.88 -4.21
CA GLY A 81 1.57 -3.96 -5.26
C GLY A 81 1.27 -4.50 -6.67
N LEU A 82 1.42 -5.80 -6.93
CA LEU A 82 1.04 -6.43 -8.21
C LEU A 82 -0.47 -6.29 -8.47
N THR A 83 -1.30 -6.41 -7.44
CA THR A 83 -2.76 -6.19 -7.55
C THR A 83 -3.07 -4.71 -7.78
N SER A 84 -2.40 -3.81 -7.06
CA SER A 84 -2.53 -2.35 -7.23
C SER A 84 -2.21 -1.89 -8.65
N HIS A 85 -1.20 -2.48 -9.25
CA HIS A 85 -0.74 -2.18 -10.61
C HIS A 85 -1.52 -2.94 -11.71
N GLY A 86 -2.59 -3.68 -11.35
CA GLY A 86 -3.42 -4.40 -12.31
C GLY A 86 -2.74 -5.60 -12.99
N VAL A 87 -1.62 -6.08 -12.42
CA VAL A 87 -0.86 -7.23 -12.94
C VAL A 87 -1.46 -8.54 -12.47
N SER A 88 -1.89 -8.61 -11.21
CA SER A 88 -2.49 -9.81 -10.62
C SER A 88 -3.90 -9.56 -10.10
N GLU A 89 -4.60 -10.65 -9.80
CA GLU A 89 -5.90 -10.63 -9.11
C GLU A 89 -5.85 -11.58 -7.91
N THR A 90 -6.54 -11.23 -6.84
CA THR A 90 -6.87 -12.16 -5.76
C THR A 90 -7.95 -13.15 -6.21
N VAL A 91 -8.06 -14.30 -5.55
CA VAL A 91 -9.06 -15.33 -5.92
C VAL A 91 -10.49 -14.76 -5.86
N PHE A 92 -10.79 -13.92 -4.87
CA PHE A 92 -11.98 -13.05 -4.84
C PHE A 92 -11.54 -11.59 -4.82
N LYS A 93 -12.37 -10.70 -5.35
CA LYS A 93 -12.15 -9.25 -5.42
C LYS A 93 -13.29 -8.51 -4.76
N MET A 94 -12.98 -7.50 -3.97
CA MET A 94 -13.96 -6.55 -3.45
C MET A 94 -14.33 -5.55 -4.54
N GLY A 95 -15.61 -5.46 -4.88
CA GLY A 95 -16.13 -4.43 -5.78
C GLY A 95 -16.30 -3.08 -5.07
N LYS A 96 -16.47 -2.00 -5.85
CA LYS A 96 -16.79 -0.66 -5.32
C LYS A 96 -18.12 -0.62 -4.56
N ASP A 97 -19.02 -1.57 -4.83
CA ASP A 97 -20.30 -1.77 -4.15
C ASP A 97 -20.19 -2.58 -2.85
N GLY A 98 -18.97 -2.95 -2.44
CA GLY A 98 -18.70 -3.75 -1.24
C GLY A 98 -19.02 -5.23 -1.38
N LYS A 99 -19.30 -5.73 -2.60
CA LYS A 99 -19.59 -7.16 -2.83
C LYS A 99 -18.34 -7.89 -3.29
N LEU A 100 -18.21 -9.14 -2.83
CA LEU A 100 -17.16 -10.03 -3.27
C LEU A 100 -17.57 -10.76 -4.56
N SER A 101 -16.65 -10.84 -5.51
CA SER A 101 -16.82 -11.58 -6.75
C SER A 101 -15.55 -12.31 -7.12
N SER A 102 -15.65 -13.36 -7.94
CA SER A 102 -14.51 -14.15 -8.39
C SER A 102 -14.59 -14.44 -9.88
N ARG A 103 -13.47 -14.30 -10.58
CA ARG A 103 -13.30 -14.83 -11.95
C ARG A 103 -12.92 -16.31 -11.96
N PHE A 104 -12.50 -16.87 -10.82
CA PHE A 104 -11.92 -18.20 -10.70
C PHE A 104 -12.88 -19.21 -10.09
N ILE A 105 -13.66 -18.82 -9.08
CA ILE A 105 -14.54 -19.70 -8.31
C ILE A 105 -15.99 -19.52 -8.76
N GLU A 106 -16.64 -20.63 -9.10
CA GLU A 106 -18.07 -20.69 -9.43
C GLU A 106 -18.93 -20.80 -8.18
N SER A 107 -18.55 -21.71 -7.28
CA SER A 107 -19.26 -21.95 -6.03
C SER A 107 -18.32 -22.54 -4.98
N PHE A 108 -18.71 -22.44 -3.72
CA PHE A 108 -18.01 -23.09 -2.62
C PHE A 108 -18.99 -23.52 -1.53
N LYS A 109 -18.60 -24.53 -0.73
CA LYS A 109 -19.37 -25.00 0.42
C LYS A 109 -18.46 -25.45 1.54
N LYS A 110 -18.88 -25.22 2.76
CA LYS A 110 -18.26 -25.75 3.97
C LYS A 110 -18.61 -27.23 4.11
N VAL A 111 -17.60 -28.08 4.31
CA VAL A 111 -17.75 -29.52 4.51
C VAL A 111 -17.77 -29.83 6.01
N ASP A 112 -16.85 -29.23 6.74
CA ASP A 112 -16.73 -29.30 8.20
C ASP A 112 -16.08 -27.99 8.71
N PRO A 113 -15.88 -27.79 10.02
CA PRO A 113 -15.35 -26.55 10.56
C PRO A 113 -13.98 -26.09 9.99
N LEU A 114 -13.17 -27.02 9.49
CA LEU A 114 -11.82 -26.76 8.97
C LEU A 114 -11.66 -27.08 7.47
N THR A 115 -12.74 -27.54 6.79
CA THR A 115 -12.65 -28.00 5.41
C THR A 115 -13.74 -27.36 4.54
N TRP A 116 -13.29 -26.84 3.40
CA TRP A 116 -14.15 -26.30 2.35
C TRP A 116 -13.91 -27.01 1.03
N THR A 117 -14.90 -27.02 0.16
CA THR A 117 -14.78 -27.42 -1.23
C THR A 117 -15.22 -26.26 -2.11
N ALA A 118 -14.40 -25.90 -3.09
CA ALA A 118 -14.71 -24.90 -4.10
C ALA A 118 -14.71 -25.53 -5.50
N VAL A 119 -15.58 -25.03 -6.37
CA VAL A 119 -15.66 -25.41 -7.79
C VAL A 119 -15.12 -24.27 -8.63
N THR A 120 -14.20 -24.55 -9.53
CA THR A 120 -13.55 -23.56 -10.40
C THR A 120 -14.32 -23.37 -11.70
N LYS A 121 -14.33 -22.14 -12.22
CA LYS A 121 -14.96 -21.78 -13.51
C LYS A 121 -14.20 -22.32 -14.72
N ASN A 122 -12.87 -22.40 -14.63
CA ASN A 122 -11.94 -22.77 -15.72
C ASN A 122 -12.07 -21.90 -16.99
N THR A 123 -12.53 -20.65 -16.82
CA THR A 123 -12.68 -19.67 -17.92
C THR A 123 -11.61 -18.60 -17.90
N ALA A 124 -11.06 -18.30 -16.71
CA ALA A 124 -9.95 -17.37 -16.55
C ALA A 124 -8.64 -17.97 -17.09
N LYS A 125 -7.77 -17.09 -17.60
CA LYS A 125 -6.47 -17.47 -18.16
C LYS A 125 -5.36 -16.63 -17.54
N PHE A 126 -4.19 -17.23 -17.45
CA PHE A 126 -2.95 -16.49 -17.26
C PHE A 126 -2.61 -15.68 -18.51
N SER A 127 -1.70 -14.74 -18.37
CA SER A 127 -1.27 -13.86 -19.47
C SER A 127 -0.58 -14.62 -20.63
N ASN A 128 -0.09 -15.83 -20.39
CA ASN A 128 0.44 -16.72 -21.43
C ASN A 128 -0.62 -17.60 -22.13
N GLY A 129 -1.89 -17.50 -21.74
CA GLY A 129 -3.02 -18.24 -22.33
C GLY A 129 -3.39 -19.56 -21.64
N ASP A 130 -2.59 -20.04 -20.68
CA ASP A 130 -2.91 -21.22 -19.88
C ASP A 130 -4.17 -20.99 -19.04
N VAL A 131 -5.01 -22.02 -18.91
CA VAL A 131 -6.23 -21.96 -18.11
C VAL A 131 -5.89 -21.99 -16.62
N VAL A 132 -6.63 -21.22 -15.84
CA VAL A 132 -6.61 -21.27 -14.36
C VAL A 132 -7.62 -22.31 -13.90
N ASP A 133 -7.16 -23.53 -13.68
CA ASP A 133 -7.93 -24.66 -13.15
C ASP A 133 -7.70 -24.86 -11.65
N ALA A 134 -8.33 -25.87 -11.06
CA ALA A 134 -8.17 -26.18 -9.63
C ALA A 134 -6.73 -26.52 -9.26
N LYS A 135 -5.96 -27.18 -10.17
CA LYS A 135 -4.55 -27.48 -9.94
C LYS A 135 -3.70 -26.22 -9.92
N ALA A 136 -3.90 -25.32 -10.87
CA ALA A 136 -3.17 -24.05 -10.93
C ALA A 136 -3.43 -23.19 -9.68
N LEU A 137 -4.68 -23.15 -9.19
CA LEU A 137 -5.02 -22.46 -7.94
C LEU A 137 -4.35 -23.13 -6.73
N ALA A 138 -4.36 -24.48 -6.64
CA ALA A 138 -3.71 -25.18 -5.56
C ALA A 138 -2.19 -24.93 -5.54
N ASP A 139 -1.53 -24.99 -6.70
CA ASP A 139 -0.09 -24.80 -6.81
C ASP A 139 0.33 -23.39 -6.37
N CYS A 140 -0.34 -22.34 -6.85
CA CYS A 140 0.01 -20.96 -6.50
C CYS A 140 -0.29 -20.65 -5.03
N LEU A 141 -1.47 -21.02 -4.52
CA LEU A 141 -1.87 -20.69 -3.15
C LEU A 141 -1.03 -21.46 -2.10
N ASN A 142 -0.67 -22.74 -2.37
CA ASN A 142 0.26 -23.48 -1.51
C ASN A 142 1.65 -22.84 -1.52
N SER A 143 2.14 -22.37 -2.68
CA SER A 143 3.43 -21.66 -2.75
C SER A 143 3.45 -20.40 -1.91
N ILE A 144 2.34 -19.65 -1.88
CA ILE A 144 2.18 -18.49 -0.99
C ILE A 144 2.20 -18.92 0.48
N GLN A 145 1.41 -19.94 0.85
CA GLN A 145 1.34 -20.45 2.22
C GLN A 145 2.69 -20.93 2.75
N GLU A 146 3.53 -21.45 1.87
CA GLU A 146 4.88 -21.93 2.23
C GLU A 146 5.87 -20.78 2.41
N LYS A 147 5.82 -19.76 1.55
CA LYS A 147 6.89 -18.75 1.45
C LYS A 147 6.54 -17.41 2.09
N ASN A 148 5.26 -17.03 2.13
CA ASN A 148 4.82 -15.75 2.67
C ASN A 148 4.08 -15.92 4.01
N SER A 149 4.76 -15.68 5.12
CA SER A 149 4.19 -15.82 6.46
C SER A 149 2.97 -14.91 6.74
N LEU A 150 2.77 -13.86 5.94
CA LEU A 150 1.62 -12.95 6.08
C LEU A 150 0.32 -13.62 5.62
N SER A 151 0.38 -14.71 4.85
CA SER A 151 -0.79 -15.48 4.41
C SER A 151 -1.45 -16.31 5.53
N ASN A 152 -0.76 -16.49 6.67
CA ASN A 152 -1.21 -17.36 7.76
C ASN A 152 -2.05 -16.60 8.82
N ALA A 153 -2.32 -15.32 8.62
CA ALA A 153 -2.92 -14.47 9.65
C ALA A 153 -4.31 -14.95 10.08
N THR A 154 -5.24 -15.11 9.14
CA THR A 154 -6.65 -15.40 9.44
C THR A 154 -6.90 -16.86 9.78
N ALA A 155 -6.49 -17.77 8.89
CA ALA A 155 -6.88 -19.18 8.95
C ALA A 155 -5.76 -20.12 9.48
N GLY A 156 -4.60 -19.56 9.89
CA GLY A 156 -3.40 -20.33 10.14
C GLY A 156 -2.84 -20.89 8.84
N LYS A 157 -2.12 -21.99 8.91
CA LYS A 157 -1.67 -22.70 7.70
C LYS A 157 -2.85 -23.27 6.94
N VAL A 158 -2.90 -23.01 5.64
CA VAL A 158 -3.95 -23.52 4.74
C VAL A 158 -3.33 -24.44 3.70
N THR A 159 -4.03 -25.54 3.40
CA THR A 159 -3.62 -26.48 2.35
C THR A 159 -4.69 -26.52 1.28
N PHE A 160 -4.29 -26.34 0.04
CA PHE A 160 -5.13 -26.39 -1.14
C PHE A 160 -4.84 -27.68 -1.93
N THR A 161 -5.86 -28.47 -2.21
CA THR A 161 -5.71 -29.76 -2.91
C THR A 161 -6.69 -29.84 -4.08
N ALA A 162 -6.18 -29.90 -5.30
CA ALA A 162 -7.01 -30.23 -6.46
C ALA A 162 -7.43 -31.70 -6.40
N LYS A 163 -8.73 -31.96 -6.35
CA LYS A 163 -9.29 -33.32 -6.40
C LYS A 163 -9.45 -33.80 -7.85
N ASP A 164 -9.74 -32.87 -8.71
CA ASP A 164 -9.84 -32.98 -10.17
C ASP A 164 -9.63 -31.59 -10.80
N ASP A 165 -9.83 -31.44 -12.11
CA ASP A 165 -9.59 -30.19 -12.83
C ASP A 165 -10.49 -29.02 -12.39
N LYS A 166 -11.60 -29.30 -11.67
CA LYS A 166 -12.59 -28.30 -11.25
C LYS A 166 -12.77 -28.19 -9.74
N THR A 167 -12.35 -29.20 -8.99
CA THR A 167 -12.66 -29.30 -7.57
C THR A 167 -11.43 -29.02 -6.72
N LEU A 168 -11.49 -27.98 -5.90
CA LEU A 168 -10.46 -27.58 -4.94
C LEU A 168 -10.93 -27.84 -3.52
N GLU A 169 -10.25 -28.73 -2.80
CA GLU A 169 -10.40 -28.89 -1.35
C GLU A 169 -9.49 -27.90 -0.63
N ILE A 170 -10.00 -27.23 0.38
CA ILE A 170 -9.28 -26.21 1.17
C ILE A 170 -9.36 -26.62 2.63
N LYS A 171 -8.21 -26.88 3.27
CA LYS A 171 -8.10 -27.23 4.69
C LYS A 171 -7.38 -26.14 5.44
N THR A 172 -7.99 -25.64 6.52
CA THR A 172 -7.48 -24.56 7.35
C THR A 172 -7.05 -25.10 8.72
N GLU A 173 -6.04 -24.49 9.33
CA GLU A 173 -5.60 -24.82 10.69
C GLU A 173 -6.55 -24.26 11.76
N ARG A 174 -7.11 -23.08 11.51
CA ARG A 174 -8.11 -22.42 12.37
C ARG A 174 -9.47 -22.41 11.67
N GLN A 175 -10.56 -22.42 12.45
CA GLN A 175 -11.90 -22.31 11.89
C GLN A 175 -12.05 -21.01 11.11
N LEU A 176 -12.62 -21.14 9.92
CA LEU A 176 -12.88 -20.05 8.99
C LEU A 176 -14.37 -20.06 8.60
N GLN A 177 -15.04 -18.92 8.78
CA GLN A 177 -16.47 -18.81 8.43
C GLN A 177 -16.70 -18.20 7.05
N LEU A 178 -15.87 -17.26 6.64
CA LEU A 178 -16.00 -16.52 5.37
C LEU A 178 -14.85 -16.86 4.43
N LEU A 179 -15.04 -17.88 3.58
CA LEU A 179 -14.03 -18.33 2.64
C LEU A 179 -13.73 -17.30 1.56
N ASP A 180 -14.75 -16.65 1.03
CA ASP A 180 -14.63 -15.61 0.00
C ASP A 180 -13.87 -14.40 0.51
N SER A 181 -14.13 -13.95 1.74
CA SER A 181 -13.37 -12.90 2.40
C SER A 181 -11.90 -13.29 2.58
N PHE A 182 -11.63 -14.50 3.08
CA PHE A 182 -10.26 -15.02 3.20
C PHE A 182 -9.54 -15.04 1.84
N LEU A 183 -10.21 -15.53 0.79
CA LEU A 183 -9.63 -15.59 -0.55
C LEU A 183 -9.55 -14.23 -1.27
N THR A 184 -10.03 -13.15 -0.64
CA THR A 184 -9.85 -11.74 -1.05
C THR A 184 -8.58 -11.13 -0.44
N GLU A 185 -8.01 -11.76 0.60
CA GLU A 185 -6.76 -11.28 1.22
C GLU A 185 -5.69 -11.09 0.15
N TRP A 186 -5.00 -9.95 0.18
CA TRP A 186 -4.04 -9.55 -0.85
C TRP A 186 -2.87 -10.53 -1.05
N THR A 187 -2.63 -11.42 -0.10
CA THR A 187 -1.69 -12.53 -0.25
C THR A 187 -2.19 -13.62 -1.20
N ASN A 188 -3.51 -13.79 -1.35
CA ASN A 188 -4.12 -14.87 -2.13
C ASN A 188 -4.29 -14.49 -3.61
N ILE A 189 -3.21 -13.99 -4.24
CA ILE A 189 -3.18 -13.68 -5.67
C ILE A 189 -2.95 -14.92 -6.52
N VAL A 190 -3.42 -14.85 -7.78
CA VAL A 190 -3.33 -15.96 -8.72
C VAL A 190 -2.19 -15.75 -9.71
N PHE A 191 -1.21 -16.65 -9.69
CA PHE A 191 -0.04 -16.64 -10.56
C PHE A 191 0.41 -18.06 -10.93
N LYS A 192 1.29 -18.13 -11.92
CA LYS A 192 1.98 -19.38 -12.29
C LYS A 192 3.46 -19.10 -12.46
N GLN A 193 4.31 -19.90 -11.79
CA GLN A 193 5.74 -19.86 -12.02
C GLN A 193 6.09 -20.69 -13.25
N LEU A 194 6.89 -20.13 -14.15
CA LEU A 194 7.39 -20.79 -15.35
C LEU A 194 8.71 -21.55 -15.08
N PRO A 195 9.14 -22.45 -15.96
CA PRO A 195 10.38 -23.22 -15.79
C PRO A 195 11.64 -22.36 -15.66
N ASP A 196 11.66 -21.17 -16.27
CA ASP A 196 12.75 -20.18 -16.18
C ASP A 196 12.70 -19.33 -14.89
N LYS A 197 11.79 -19.66 -13.96
CA LYS A 197 11.50 -18.98 -12.70
C LYS A 197 10.82 -17.61 -12.84
N SER A 198 10.45 -17.17 -14.02
CA SER A 198 9.58 -16.02 -14.22
C SER A 198 8.13 -16.35 -13.81
N TYR A 199 7.29 -15.32 -13.72
CA TYR A 199 5.89 -15.46 -13.33
C TYR A 199 4.95 -14.92 -14.40
N VAL A 200 3.80 -15.57 -14.56
CA VAL A 200 2.66 -15.08 -15.32
C VAL A 200 1.47 -14.91 -14.39
N PHE A 201 0.69 -13.87 -14.64
CA PHE A 201 -0.39 -13.42 -13.76
C PHE A 201 -1.73 -13.40 -14.50
N THR A 202 -2.79 -12.99 -13.81
CA THR A 202 -4.17 -13.03 -14.32
C THR A 202 -4.83 -11.67 -14.47
N GLY A 203 -4.15 -10.61 -14.09
CA GLY A 203 -4.69 -9.24 -14.10
C GLY A 203 -4.97 -8.69 -15.50
N PRO A 204 -5.65 -7.53 -15.59
CA PRO A 204 -5.97 -6.88 -16.87
C PRO A 204 -4.75 -6.36 -17.64
N TYR A 205 -3.58 -6.33 -17.00
CA TYR A 205 -2.31 -5.89 -17.59
C TYR A 205 -1.20 -6.91 -17.39
N VAL A 206 -0.20 -6.85 -18.25
CA VAL A 206 1.05 -7.61 -18.18
C VAL A 206 2.23 -6.65 -18.05
N ILE A 207 3.27 -7.06 -17.33
CA ILE A 207 4.51 -6.30 -17.22
C ILE A 207 5.26 -6.40 -18.55
N ASP A 208 5.46 -5.27 -19.24
CA ASP A 208 6.32 -5.17 -20.42
C ASP A 208 7.78 -4.95 -19.99
N SER A 209 7.99 -4.00 -19.09
CA SER A 209 9.27 -3.77 -18.41
C SER A 209 9.06 -3.13 -17.03
N TYR A 210 10.08 -3.24 -16.16
CA TYR A 210 10.07 -2.50 -14.90
C TYR A 210 11.48 -2.18 -14.43
N LYS A 211 11.60 -1.10 -13.65
CA LYS A 211 12.78 -0.77 -12.87
C LYS A 211 12.38 -0.73 -11.40
N PRO A 212 12.97 -1.56 -10.53
CA PRO A 212 12.63 -1.62 -9.12
C PRO A 212 12.53 -0.24 -8.47
N GLU A 213 11.43 0.01 -7.76
CA GLU A 213 11.15 1.26 -7.03
C GLU A 213 11.13 2.55 -7.89
N ILE A 214 11.17 2.44 -9.23
CA ILE A 214 11.25 3.57 -10.14
C ILE A 214 10.06 3.61 -11.10
N GLU A 215 9.86 2.54 -11.89
CA GLU A 215 8.81 2.53 -12.90
C GLU A 215 8.32 1.12 -13.28
N PHE A 216 7.07 1.05 -13.73
CA PHE A 216 6.49 -0.11 -14.42
C PHE A 216 5.87 0.33 -15.75
N ASP A 217 6.24 -0.35 -16.83
CA ASP A 217 5.57 -0.28 -18.12
C ASP A 217 4.65 -1.49 -18.27
N LEU A 218 3.38 -1.25 -18.55
CA LEU A 218 2.33 -2.25 -18.57
C LEU A 218 1.60 -2.22 -19.91
N LYS A 219 1.31 -3.40 -20.47
CA LYS A 219 0.48 -3.58 -21.66
C LYS A 219 -0.82 -4.30 -21.30
N PRO A 220 -1.91 -4.05 -22.02
CA PRO A 220 -3.14 -4.81 -21.85
C PRO A 220 -2.90 -6.30 -21.99
N ASN A 221 -3.41 -7.11 -21.04
CA ASN A 221 -3.32 -8.57 -21.08
C ASN A 221 -4.23 -9.10 -22.19
N PRO A 222 -3.70 -9.72 -23.28
CA PRO A 222 -4.51 -10.18 -24.42
C PRO A 222 -5.51 -11.29 -24.05
N ASN A 223 -5.30 -11.96 -22.91
CA ASN A 223 -6.18 -13.01 -22.39
C ASN A 223 -7.19 -12.50 -21.34
N TYR A 224 -7.29 -11.19 -21.18
CA TYR A 224 -8.27 -10.55 -20.31
C TYR A 224 -9.33 -9.82 -21.15
N GLU A 225 -10.61 -9.93 -20.77
CA GLU A 225 -11.72 -9.31 -21.51
C GLU A 225 -11.50 -7.80 -21.69
N GLY A 226 -11.76 -7.29 -22.91
CA GLY A 226 -11.65 -5.86 -23.25
C GLY A 226 -10.22 -5.34 -23.41
N ALA A 227 -9.22 -6.21 -23.61
CA ALA A 227 -7.82 -5.82 -23.81
C ALA A 227 -7.65 -4.83 -24.99
N ASP A 228 -8.42 -5.01 -26.06
CA ASP A 228 -8.40 -4.18 -27.28
C ASP A 228 -8.88 -2.74 -27.06
N LYS A 229 -9.47 -2.45 -25.90
CA LYS A 229 -10.01 -1.14 -25.52
C LYS A 229 -9.15 -0.41 -24.50
N ARG A 230 -8.09 -1.04 -24.00
CA ARG A 230 -7.21 -0.46 -22.98
C ARG A 230 -5.98 0.17 -23.59
N ALA A 231 -5.56 1.28 -23.00
CA ALA A 231 -4.26 1.89 -23.27
C ALA A 231 -3.14 1.13 -22.56
N ASP A 232 -1.92 1.27 -23.07
CA ASP A 232 -0.73 0.96 -22.28
C ASP A 232 -0.69 1.87 -21.04
N VAL A 233 -0.10 1.40 -19.96
CA VAL A 233 0.03 2.17 -18.72
C VAL A 233 1.49 2.24 -18.31
N LYS A 234 1.92 3.44 -17.92
CA LYS A 234 3.21 3.65 -17.29
C LYS A 234 3.00 4.15 -15.87
N ILE A 235 3.62 3.51 -14.88
CA ILE A 235 3.60 3.94 -13.49
C ILE A 235 4.98 4.46 -13.13
N LEU A 236 5.05 5.67 -12.54
CA LEU A 236 6.27 6.34 -12.15
C LEU A 236 6.28 6.60 -10.64
N ALA A 237 7.40 6.27 -9.98
CA ALA A 237 7.64 6.66 -8.60
C ALA A 237 8.14 8.10 -8.52
N PHE A 238 7.53 8.90 -7.67
CA PHE A 238 7.95 10.27 -7.38
C PHE A 238 8.44 10.36 -5.94
N LYS A 239 9.47 11.16 -5.74
CA LYS A 239 10.03 11.39 -4.41
C LYS A 239 9.01 11.98 -3.42
N ASP A 240 8.15 12.87 -3.92
CA ASP A 240 7.15 13.56 -3.11
C ASP A 240 5.98 14.09 -3.98
N ALA A 241 4.93 14.53 -3.32
CA ALA A 241 3.73 15.07 -3.96
C ALA A 241 3.97 16.36 -4.75
N SER A 242 4.97 17.16 -4.38
CA SER A 242 5.29 18.40 -5.10
C SER A 242 5.91 18.09 -6.46
N ALA A 243 6.81 17.12 -6.54
CA ALA A 243 7.36 16.63 -7.80
C ALA A 243 6.26 16.02 -8.70
N MET A 244 5.31 15.25 -8.13
CA MET A 244 4.15 14.76 -8.86
C MET A 244 3.27 15.90 -9.40
N LYS A 245 3.03 16.96 -8.59
CA LYS A 245 2.27 18.13 -9.04
C LYS A 245 2.92 18.80 -10.24
N LEU A 246 4.23 19.01 -10.21
CA LEU A 246 4.95 19.63 -11.33
C LEU A 246 4.81 18.81 -12.62
N ALA A 247 4.96 17.49 -12.55
CA ALA A 247 4.78 16.59 -13.68
C ALA A 247 3.30 16.58 -14.16
N PHE A 248 2.34 16.66 -13.25
CA PHE A 248 0.91 16.75 -13.57
C PHE A 248 0.58 18.06 -14.28
N ASP A 249 1.08 19.19 -13.78
CA ASP A 249 0.87 20.51 -14.39
C ASP A 249 1.51 20.63 -15.78
N ALA A 250 2.66 19.97 -15.97
CA ALA A 250 3.33 19.89 -17.27
C ALA A 250 2.62 18.93 -18.26
N GLY A 251 1.61 18.16 -17.82
CA GLY A 251 0.94 17.15 -18.63
C GLY A 251 1.81 15.92 -18.92
N GLU A 252 2.85 15.69 -18.12
CA GLU A 252 3.73 14.52 -18.22
C GLU A 252 3.09 13.27 -17.61
N ILE A 253 2.18 13.43 -16.63
CA ILE A 253 1.37 12.37 -16.03
C ILE A 253 -0.12 12.69 -16.16
N ASP A 254 -0.93 11.66 -16.36
CA ASP A 254 -2.40 11.75 -16.45
C ASP A 254 -3.08 11.62 -15.08
N MET A 255 -2.39 11.03 -14.10
CA MET A 255 -2.89 10.85 -12.74
C MET A 255 -1.75 11.05 -11.73
N ALA A 256 -2.02 11.84 -10.68
CA ALA A 256 -1.18 11.90 -9.48
C ALA A 256 -1.94 11.24 -8.32
N PHE A 257 -1.54 10.01 -7.98
CA PHE A 257 -2.23 9.22 -6.96
C PHE A 257 -1.70 9.54 -5.56
N THR A 258 -2.60 9.93 -4.65
CA THR A 258 -2.30 10.38 -3.27
C THR A 258 -1.41 11.62 -3.21
N VAL A 259 -1.96 12.76 -3.60
CA VAL A 259 -1.33 14.07 -3.37
C VAL A 259 -1.67 14.58 -1.95
N THR A 260 -0.77 15.36 -1.36
CA THR A 260 -1.04 16.01 -0.06
C THR A 260 -2.22 16.97 -0.17
N PRO A 261 -2.94 17.25 0.94
CA PRO A 261 -4.08 18.16 0.94
C PRO A 261 -3.74 19.56 0.40
N GLU A 262 -2.56 20.07 0.70
CA GLU A 262 -2.08 21.34 0.17
C GLU A 262 -1.93 21.31 -1.36
N VAL A 263 -1.29 20.25 -1.88
CA VAL A 263 -1.14 20.04 -3.32
C VAL A 263 -2.50 19.84 -3.99
N ALA A 264 -3.40 19.09 -3.37
CA ALA A 264 -4.77 18.92 -3.87
C ALA A 264 -5.52 20.24 -3.98
N LYS A 265 -5.37 21.14 -2.98
CA LYS A 265 -5.96 22.48 -3.02
C LYS A 265 -5.38 23.31 -4.17
N MET A 266 -4.06 23.33 -4.33
CA MET A 266 -3.42 24.04 -5.44
C MET A 266 -3.95 23.57 -6.81
N ILE A 267 -4.09 22.25 -7.00
CA ILE A 267 -4.62 21.68 -8.26
C ILE A 267 -6.08 22.08 -8.48
N LYS A 268 -6.91 22.10 -7.43
CA LYS A 268 -8.31 22.56 -7.51
C LYS A 268 -8.42 24.04 -7.84
N ASP A 269 -7.58 24.87 -7.25
CA ASP A 269 -7.55 26.31 -7.52
C ASP A 269 -7.17 26.60 -8.99
N ASP A 270 -6.40 25.70 -9.62
CA ASP A 270 -6.09 25.72 -11.06
C ASP A 270 -7.22 25.13 -11.94
N SER A 271 -8.42 24.88 -11.39
CA SER A 271 -9.61 24.32 -12.06
C SER A 271 -9.38 22.92 -12.64
N LYS A 272 -8.45 22.14 -12.08
CA LYS A 272 -8.16 20.76 -12.48
C LYS A 272 -8.95 19.73 -11.66
N ASN A 273 -9.09 18.53 -12.21
CA ASN A 273 -9.90 17.48 -11.61
C ASN A 273 -9.18 16.84 -10.40
N VAL A 274 -9.78 16.96 -9.23
CA VAL A 274 -9.36 16.27 -8.01
C VAL A 274 -10.50 15.40 -7.50
N LYS A 275 -10.25 14.10 -7.40
CA LYS A 275 -11.13 13.12 -6.74
C LYS A 275 -10.71 13.00 -5.28
N THR A 276 -11.68 12.95 -4.37
CA THR A 276 -11.43 12.75 -2.95
C THR A 276 -12.14 11.48 -2.50
N ILE A 277 -11.46 10.63 -1.75
CA ILE A 277 -11.99 9.38 -1.21
C ILE A 277 -11.78 9.30 0.29
N ASP A 278 -12.76 8.77 1.03
CA ASP A 278 -12.56 8.28 2.38
C ASP A 278 -11.81 6.94 2.25
N ALA A 279 -10.53 6.94 2.60
CA ALA A 279 -9.70 5.77 2.41
C ALA A 279 -10.06 4.65 3.40
N GLY A 280 -9.96 3.39 2.97
CA GLY A 280 -10.07 2.20 3.84
C GLY A 280 -8.87 2.02 4.76
N TYR A 281 -8.02 3.01 4.81
CA TYR A 281 -6.81 3.05 5.61
C TYR A 281 -7.07 3.62 7.00
N GLN A 282 -6.23 3.18 7.94
CA GLN A 282 -6.06 3.80 9.24
C GLN A 282 -4.64 4.32 9.37
N TYR A 283 -4.48 5.51 9.94
CA TYR A 283 -3.21 6.00 10.45
C TYR A 283 -3.17 5.76 11.95
N PHE A 284 -2.15 5.06 12.43
CA PHE A 284 -1.99 4.71 13.83
C PHE A 284 -0.51 4.67 14.25
N GLY A 285 -0.27 4.80 15.55
CA GLY A 285 1.06 4.67 16.13
C GLY A 285 1.26 3.25 16.66
N ILE A 286 2.36 2.59 16.32
CA ILE A 286 2.75 1.27 16.81
C ILE A 286 3.76 1.45 17.92
N PHE A 287 3.41 1.10 19.15
CA PHE A 287 4.33 1.08 20.27
C PHE A 287 5.19 -0.19 20.27
N ASN A 288 6.47 -0.06 20.58
CA ASN A 288 7.28 -1.23 20.92
C ASN A 288 7.14 -1.51 22.43
N LEU A 289 6.32 -2.50 22.79
CA LEU A 289 6.02 -2.83 24.18
C LEU A 289 7.20 -3.48 24.91
N GLU A 290 8.24 -3.91 24.21
CA GLU A 290 9.43 -4.55 24.79
C GLU A 290 10.62 -3.60 24.88
N LYS A 291 10.52 -2.33 24.43
CA LYS A 291 11.66 -1.41 24.37
C LYS A 291 11.46 -0.12 25.15
N GLY A 292 12.53 0.30 25.83
CA GLY A 292 12.68 1.63 26.41
C GLY A 292 11.58 2.02 27.40
N VAL A 293 11.18 3.28 27.31
CA VAL A 293 10.18 3.91 28.18
C VAL A 293 8.75 3.43 27.89
N LEU A 294 8.52 2.84 26.73
CA LEU A 294 7.19 2.40 26.27
C LEU A 294 6.76 1.05 26.85
N LYS A 295 7.64 0.36 27.61
CA LYS A 295 7.26 -0.78 28.47
C LYS A 295 6.29 -0.35 29.58
N ASP A 296 6.42 0.89 30.03
CA ASP A 296 5.57 1.45 31.08
C ASP A 296 4.22 1.89 30.48
N GLU A 297 3.15 1.24 30.93
CA GLU A 297 1.79 1.55 30.48
C GLU A 297 1.40 3.01 30.77
N LYS A 298 1.83 3.58 31.90
CA LYS A 298 1.54 4.97 32.25
C LYS A 298 2.16 5.94 31.25
N VAL A 299 3.32 5.62 30.69
CA VAL A 299 3.96 6.42 29.65
C VAL A 299 3.16 6.34 28.36
N ARG A 300 2.68 5.16 27.96
CA ARG A 300 1.82 5.01 26.78
C ARG A 300 0.48 5.73 26.95
N GLN A 301 -0.14 5.60 28.13
CA GLN A 301 -1.36 6.33 28.48
C GLN A 301 -1.15 7.85 28.46
N ALA A 302 0.00 8.33 28.95
CA ALA A 302 0.34 9.75 28.93
C ALA A 302 0.49 10.27 27.48
N ILE A 303 1.13 9.51 26.59
CA ILE A 303 1.21 9.85 25.18
C ILE A 303 -0.21 9.92 24.57
N ASN A 304 -1.05 8.90 24.81
CA ASN A 304 -2.41 8.84 24.26
C ASN A 304 -3.30 10.01 24.69
N LEU A 305 -3.18 10.45 25.95
CA LEU A 305 -3.93 11.57 26.49
C LEU A 305 -3.32 12.93 26.15
N GLY A 306 -2.01 12.98 25.92
CA GLY A 306 -1.31 14.24 25.68
C GLY A 306 -1.39 14.76 24.26
N ILE A 307 -1.64 13.89 23.28
CA ILE A 307 -1.73 14.29 21.86
C ILE A 307 -3.10 14.88 21.51
N ASN A 308 -3.07 15.94 20.70
CA ASN A 308 -4.26 16.57 20.12
C ASN A 308 -4.47 16.08 18.68
N ARG A 309 -5.42 15.18 18.49
CA ARG A 309 -5.72 14.57 17.18
C ARG A 309 -6.44 15.53 16.22
N ASP A 310 -7.14 16.53 16.75
CA ASP A 310 -7.82 17.54 15.93
C ASP A 310 -6.82 18.39 15.14
N GLU A 311 -5.62 18.63 15.67
CA GLU A 311 -4.54 19.30 14.93
C GLU A 311 -4.07 18.49 13.72
N TYR A 312 -4.12 17.15 13.79
CA TYR A 312 -3.81 16.30 12.64
C TYR A 312 -4.85 16.49 11.54
N ILE A 313 -6.14 16.44 11.91
CA ILE A 313 -7.25 16.63 10.95
C ILE A 313 -7.19 18.01 10.30
N GLN A 314 -6.92 19.06 11.09
CA GLN A 314 -6.78 20.42 10.58
C GLN A 314 -5.61 20.55 9.60
N SER A 315 -4.46 19.96 9.94
CA SER A 315 -3.26 20.02 9.10
C SER A 315 -3.38 19.17 7.84
N LEU A 316 -4.12 18.05 7.90
CA LEU A 316 -4.43 17.22 6.75
C LEU A 316 -5.59 17.76 5.92
N MET A 317 -6.26 18.85 6.38
CA MET A 317 -7.43 19.44 5.71
C MET A 317 -8.51 18.43 5.31
N GLY A 318 -8.63 17.32 6.03
CA GLY A 318 -9.56 16.22 5.74
C GLY A 318 -9.34 15.01 6.62
N GLY A 319 -10.21 14.03 6.49
CA GLY A 319 -10.24 12.85 7.36
C GLY A 319 -11.01 13.09 8.66
N ARG A 320 -10.86 12.18 9.60
CA ARG A 320 -11.52 12.21 10.92
C ARG A 320 -10.59 11.64 11.97
N VAL A 321 -10.81 12.00 13.23
CA VAL A 321 -10.17 11.32 14.35
C VAL A 321 -10.64 9.86 14.36
N ALA A 322 -9.71 8.92 14.37
CA ALA A 322 -10.04 7.50 14.40
C ALA A 322 -10.69 7.13 15.74
N THR A 323 -11.76 6.35 15.71
CA THR A 323 -12.46 5.83 16.89
C THR A 323 -12.21 4.34 17.11
N GLY A 324 -11.32 3.75 16.31
CA GLY A 324 -10.98 2.33 16.36
C GLY A 324 -9.90 1.98 15.34
N PHE A 325 -9.75 0.70 15.09
CA PHE A 325 -8.78 0.17 14.13
C PHE A 325 -9.32 0.16 12.69
N PHE A 326 -10.61 0.40 12.50
CA PHE A 326 -11.27 0.42 11.18
C PHE A 326 -11.86 1.77 10.87
N ALA A 327 -11.86 2.14 9.58
CA ALA A 327 -12.49 3.38 9.11
C ALA A 327 -13.98 3.42 9.48
N GLN A 328 -14.46 4.60 9.90
CA GLN A 328 -15.79 4.78 10.50
C GLN A 328 -16.97 4.46 9.58
N TYR A 329 -16.77 4.27 8.29
CA TYR A 329 -17.83 3.85 7.36
C TYR A 329 -18.10 2.33 7.40
N PHE A 330 -17.25 1.53 8.05
CA PHE A 330 -17.55 0.12 8.31
C PHE A 330 -18.48 -0.06 9.50
N ASP A 331 -19.44 -0.98 9.40
CA ASP A 331 -20.39 -1.27 10.47
C ASP A 331 -19.74 -1.89 11.73
N PHE A 332 -18.57 -2.48 11.57
CA PHE A 332 -17.74 -3.01 12.66
C PHE A 332 -16.66 -2.03 13.18
N ALA A 333 -16.66 -0.78 12.73
CA ALA A 333 -15.74 0.22 13.26
C ALA A 333 -15.95 0.41 14.77
N GLY A 334 -14.86 0.72 15.49
CA GLY A 334 -14.89 0.99 16.93
C GLY A 334 -15.60 2.31 17.24
N ASP A 335 -16.01 2.45 18.49
CA ASP A 335 -16.61 3.68 19.03
C ASP A 335 -15.86 4.16 20.27
N VAL A 336 -14.54 4.09 20.22
CA VAL A 336 -13.67 4.51 21.32
C VAL A 336 -13.61 6.03 21.38
N LYS A 337 -13.98 6.60 22.52
CA LYS A 337 -13.88 8.04 22.75
C LYS A 337 -12.45 8.40 23.14
N LEU A 338 -11.80 9.14 22.27
CA LEU A 338 -10.46 9.67 22.47
C LEU A 338 -10.55 11.16 22.79
N SER A 339 -10.03 11.57 23.93
CA SER A 339 -9.96 12.97 24.33
C SER A 339 -8.55 13.32 24.76
N GLN A 340 -8.14 14.56 24.49
CA GLN A 340 -6.92 15.11 25.05
C GLN A 340 -7.16 15.48 26.52
N ASP A 341 -6.20 15.11 27.38
CA ASP A 341 -6.12 15.53 28.78
C ASP A 341 -4.64 15.68 29.18
N VAL A 342 -4.10 16.84 28.88
CA VAL A 342 -2.67 17.15 29.10
C VAL A 342 -2.28 17.09 30.57
N GLU A 343 -3.16 17.54 31.48
CA GLU A 343 -2.86 17.54 32.91
C GLU A 343 -2.84 16.11 33.48
N LYS A 344 -3.76 15.27 33.04
CA LYS A 344 -3.74 13.84 33.40
C LYS A 344 -2.52 13.14 32.79
N ALA A 345 -2.13 13.48 31.56
CA ALA A 345 -0.91 12.95 30.93
C ALA A 345 0.34 13.29 31.74
N LYS A 346 0.49 14.55 32.15
CA LYS A 346 1.59 15.00 33.02
C LYS A 346 1.61 14.24 34.36
N LYS A 347 0.44 14.09 34.99
CA LYS A 347 0.29 13.34 36.24
C LYS A 347 0.72 11.87 36.10
N LEU A 348 0.35 11.20 35.02
CA LEU A 348 0.77 9.84 34.74
C LEU A 348 2.29 9.72 34.60
N LEU A 349 2.95 10.69 33.97
CA LEU A 349 4.41 10.73 33.88
C LEU A 349 5.07 10.97 35.25
N ASP A 350 4.48 11.82 36.10
CA ASP A 350 4.92 12.02 37.49
C ASP A 350 4.77 10.71 38.30
N GLU A 351 3.64 10.02 38.17
CA GLU A 351 3.39 8.72 38.80
C GLU A 351 4.31 7.59 38.28
N ALA A 352 4.76 7.69 37.01
CA ALA A 352 5.77 6.82 36.44
C ALA A 352 7.18 7.12 36.93
N GLY A 353 7.35 8.20 37.74
CA GLY A 353 8.61 8.60 38.35
C GLY A 353 9.44 9.57 37.49
N TYR A 354 8.87 10.16 36.45
CA TYR A 354 9.55 11.15 35.61
C TYR A 354 9.30 12.56 36.10
N VAL A 355 10.33 13.24 36.58
CA VAL A 355 10.28 14.62 37.13
C VAL A 355 10.74 15.61 36.07
N MET A 356 10.01 16.72 35.91
CA MET A 356 10.37 17.80 34.99
C MET A 356 11.64 18.52 35.44
N LYS A 357 12.62 18.63 34.56
CA LYS A 357 13.85 19.39 34.76
C LYS A 357 14.22 20.08 33.45
N ASP A 358 14.30 21.42 33.45
CA ASP A 358 14.72 22.22 32.30
C ASP A 358 13.99 21.84 30.97
N LYS A 359 12.68 21.69 31.02
CA LYS A 359 11.79 21.32 29.90
C LYS A 359 11.84 19.84 29.47
N VAL A 360 12.65 18.98 30.08
CA VAL A 360 12.69 17.55 29.81
C VAL A 360 12.42 16.76 31.10
N ARG A 361 11.69 15.67 31.00
CA ARG A 361 11.45 14.78 32.14
C ARG A 361 12.61 13.80 32.33
N ILE A 362 12.98 13.57 33.58
CA ILE A 362 14.12 12.71 33.96
C ILE A 362 13.66 11.72 35.04
N LYS A 363 14.09 10.49 34.92
CA LYS A 363 13.95 9.41 35.91
C LYS A 363 15.30 8.71 36.04
N ASP A 364 15.81 8.54 37.29
CA ASP A 364 17.09 7.88 37.58
C ASP A 364 18.28 8.43 36.75
N GLY A 365 18.33 9.75 36.54
CA GLY A 365 19.35 10.43 35.77
C GLY A 365 19.24 10.29 34.23
N LYS A 366 18.22 9.60 33.74
CA LYS A 366 17.96 9.41 32.30
C LYS A 366 16.79 10.26 31.85
N THR A 367 16.93 10.87 30.68
CA THR A 367 15.86 11.62 30.02
C THR A 367 14.75 10.70 29.54
N LEU A 368 13.53 11.25 29.42
CA LEU A 368 12.37 10.56 28.83
C LEU A 368 12.50 10.65 27.28
N ASP A 369 13.34 9.77 26.73
CA ASP A 369 13.65 9.77 25.29
C ASP A 369 12.62 8.93 24.51
N ILE A 370 12.25 9.42 23.32
CA ILE A 370 11.43 8.70 22.36
C ILE A 370 11.84 9.05 20.93
N THR A 371 11.87 8.04 20.06
CA THR A 371 12.06 8.22 18.62
C THR A 371 10.76 7.93 17.89
N LEU A 372 10.26 8.92 17.15
CA LEU A 372 9.14 8.77 16.22
C LEU A 372 9.68 8.39 14.85
N THR A 373 9.20 7.29 14.30
CA THR A 373 9.65 6.78 13.00
C THR A 373 8.48 6.71 12.02
N THR A 374 8.69 7.13 10.77
CA THR A 374 7.73 6.96 9.67
C THR A 374 8.47 6.73 8.35
N TYR A 375 7.77 6.78 7.22
CA TYR A 375 8.31 6.46 5.89
C TYR A 375 7.74 7.40 4.81
N PRO A 376 8.46 7.64 3.69
CA PRO A 376 8.13 8.72 2.76
C PRO A 376 6.94 8.43 1.85
N SER A 377 6.60 7.14 1.62
CA SER A 377 5.50 6.77 0.70
C SER A 377 4.10 7.13 1.22
N ARG A 378 3.99 7.63 2.47
CA ARG A 378 2.77 8.19 3.06
C ARG A 378 3.06 9.59 3.63
N PRO A 379 3.03 10.62 2.79
CA PRO A 379 3.43 11.98 3.19
C PRO A 379 2.66 12.54 4.40
N ASP A 380 1.38 12.20 4.53
CA ASP A 380 0.52 12.59 5.66
C ASP A 380 1.10 12.18 7.02
N LEU A 381 1.73 10.99 7.09
CA LEU A 381 2.35 10.52 8.33
C LEU A 381 3.54 11.37 8.75
N THR A 382 4.25 11.98 7.79
CA THR A 382 5.34 12.92 8.10
C THR A 382 4.79 14.19 8.74
N ILE A 383 3.65 14.70 8.26
CA ILE A 383 2.96 15.86 8.86
C ILE A 383 2.54 15.51 10.29
N ILE A 384 1.85 14.38 10.49
CA ILE A 384 1.43 13.91 11.81
C ILE A 384 2.63 13.75 12.75
N MET A 385 3.74 13.18 12.27
CA MET A 385 4.97 12.98 13.07
C MET A 385 5.52 14.30 13.61
N GLN A 386 5.57 15.35 12.79
CA GLN A 386 6.10 16.65 13.23
C GLN A 386 5.21 17.30 14.29
N ILE A 387 3.88 17.23 14.12
CA ILE A 387 2.93 17.76 15.10
C ILE A 387 3.03 16.95 16.40
N MET A 388 3.01 15.63 16.33
CA MET A 388 3.15 14.75 17.51
C MET A 388 4.47 15.01 18.24
N ALA A 389 5.56 15.20 17.52
CA ALA A 389 6.85 15.54 18.14
C ALA A 389 6.81 16.85 18.94
N SER A 390 6.10 17.87 18.44
CA SER A 390 5.88 19.12 19.18
C SER A 390 5.07 18.88 20.45
N GLN A 391 3.94 18.16 20.33
CA GLN A 391 3.04 17.88 21.45
C GLN A 391 3.73 17.05 22.54
N LEU A 392 4.55 16.07 22.17
CA LEU A 392 5.29 15.26 23.14
C LEU A 392 6.41 16.06 23.83
N LYS A 393 7.06 17.00 23.14
CA LYS A 393 8.02 17.93 23.78
C LYS A 393 7.37 18.79 24.85
N GLU A 394 6.11 19.21 24.67
CA GLU A 394 5.35 19.98 25.67
C GLU A 394 5.05 19.14 26.93
N LEU A 395 4.96 17.82 26.79
CA LEU A 395 4.86 16.89 27.92
C LEU A 395 6.19 16.60 28.61
N GLY A 396 7.31 17.06 28.04
CA GLY A 396 8.65 16.87 28.57
C GLY A 396 9.40 15.66 28.00
N PHE A 397 8.97 15.09 26.88
CA PHE A 397 9.77 14.10 26.16
C PHE A 397 10.94 14.76 25.43
N ASN A 398 12.08 14.06 25.41
CA ASN A 398 13.16 14.35 24.46
C ASN A 398 12.88 13.55 23.17
N VAL A 399 12.40 14.25 22.14
CA VAL A 399 11.85 13.61 20.94
C VAL A 399 12.83 13.68 19.78
N ASN A 400 13.18 12.52 19.24
CA ASN A 400 13.84 12.37 17.94
C ASN A 400 12.82 11.97 16.88
N THR A 401 13.05 12.35 15.62
CA THR A 401 12.24 11.95 14.48
C THR A 401 13.12 11.36 13.39
N GLN A 402 12.65 10.30 12.73
CA GLN A 402 13.34 9.71 11.59
C GLN A 402 12.37 9.24 10.50
N ILE A 403 12.80 9.29 9.26
CA ILE A 403 12.10 8.76 8.10
C ILE A 403 12.96 7.64 7.52
N VAL A 404 12.37 6.46 7.29
CA VAL A 404 13.06 5.27 6.80
C VAL A 404 12.36 4.73 5.57
N ASP A 405 13.10 4.23 4.59
CA ASP A 405 12.49 3.67 3.37
C ASP A 405 11.80 2.32 3.62
N GLY A 406 12.42 1.45 4.42
CA GLY A 406 11.92 0.10 4.70
C GLY A 406 11.22 -0.02 6.05
N ILE A 407 10.05 0.58 6.24
CA ILE A 407 9.36 0.62 7.55
C ILE A 407 9.03 -0.77 8.11
N ASP A 408 8.61 -1.73 7.27
CA ASP A 408 8.31 -3.10 7.70
C ASP A 408 9.57 -3.84 8.20
N THR A 409 10.73 -3.57 7.60
CA THR A 409 12.01 -4.11 8.07
C THR A 409 12.37 -3.58 9.44
N VAL A 410 12.22 -2.27 9.67
CA VAL A 410 12.42 -1.64 10.99
C VAL A 410 11.44 -2.19 12.01
N ALA A 411 10.16 -2.31 11.65
CA ALA A 411 9.13 -2.86 12.54
C ALA A 411 9.42 -4.32 12.94
N LYS A 412 9.84 -5.16 11.98
CA LYS A 412 10.21 -6.57 12.22
C LYS A 412 11.47 -6.70 13.08
N SER A 413 12.45 -5.81 12.91
CA SER A 413 13.69 -5.85 13.70
C SER A 413 13.48 -5.53 15.18
N GLY A 414 12.40 -4.83 15.55
CA GLY A 414 12.15 -4.33 16.89
C GLY A 414 13.04 -3.13 17.27
N GLU A 415 13.81 -2.57 16.33
CA GLU A 415 14.70 -1.43 16.56
C GLU A 415 13.97 -0.09 16.35
N PHE A 416 12.87 0.11 17.09
CA PHE A 416 12.07 1.33 17.10
C PHE A 416 11.46 1.58 18.48
N ASP A 417 10.99 2.80 18.73
CA ASP A 417 10.17 3.13 19.90
C ASP A 417 8.70 3.27 19.48
N LEU A 418 8.36 4.25 18.65
CA LEU A 418 7.03 4.49 18.12
C LEU A 418 7.07 4.69 16.59
N ILE A 419 6.42 3.80 15.86
CA ILE A 419 6.23 3.92 14.42
C ILE A 419 4.87 4.55 14.13
N LEU A 420 4.82 5.59 13.27
CA LEU A 420 3.59 6.04 12.63
C LEU A 420 3.39 5.23 11.34
N TYR A 421 2.26 4.55 11.25
CA TYR A 421 2.00 3.54 10.23
C TYR A 421 0.63 3.74 9.56
N ALA A 422 0.52 3.33 8.31
CA ALA A 422 -0.73 3.31 7.55
C ALA A 422 -1.06 1.90 7.10
N GLN A 423 -2.30 1.46 7.28
CA GLN A 423 -2.77 0.15 6.84
C GLN A 423 -4.20 0.24 6.32
N HIS A 424 -4.45 -0.38 5.17
CA HIS A 424 -5.83 -0.71 4.79
C HIS A 424 -6.33 -1.83 5.70
N THR A 425 -7.23 -1.49 6.61
CA THR A 425 -7.58 -2.39 7.72
C THR A 425 -8.69 -3.38 7.40
N ALA A 426 -9.47 -3.15 6.35
CA ALA A 426 -10.52 -4.08 5.93
C ALA A 426 -10.59 -4.26 4.39
N PRO A 427 -9.50 -4.68 3.72
CA PRO A 427 -9.49 -4.84 2.26
C PRO A 427 -10.40 -5.97 1.77
N THR A 428 -10.80 -6.85 2.67
CA THR A 428 -11.67 -8.02 2.41
C THR A 428 -13.12 -7.77 2.79
N GLY A 429 -13.45 -6.57 3.34
CA GLY A 429 -14.77 -6.28 3.91
C GLY A 429 -15.08 -7.01 5.22
N ASP A 430 -14.12 -7.72 5.78
CA ASP A 430 -14.24 -8.44 7.05
C ASP A 430 -13.14 -8.01 8.03
N PRO A 431 -13.45 -7.84 9.34
CA PRO A 431 -12.48 -7.38 10.33
C PRO A 431 -11.42 -8.42 10.70
N ALA A 432 -11.67 -9.71 10.48
CA ALA A 432 -10.83 -10.79 10.99
C ALA A 432 -9.41 -10.73 10.45
N PHE A 433 -9.23 -10.39 9.17
CA PHE A 433 -7.91 -10.36 8.53
C PHE A 433 -6.92 -9.46 9.27
N SER A 434 -7.22 -8.18 9.38
CA SER A 434 -6.30 -7.23 9.97
C SER A 434 -6.21 -7.34 11.49
N LEU A 435 -7.31 -7.69 12.18
CA LEU A 435 -7.24 -7.96 13.62
C LEU A 435 -6.30 -9.13 13.93
N ASN A 436 -6.38 -10.22 13.15
CA ASN A 436 -5.44 -11.33 13.31
C ASN A 436 -4.00 -10.91 12.99
N GLN A 437 -3.76 -10.18 11.88
CA GLN A 437 -2.41 -9.76 11.51
C GLN A 437 -1.70 -8.93 12.58
N PHE A 438 -2.40 -7.96 13.17
CA PHE A 438 -1.78 -6.98 14.06
C PHE A 438 -1.84 -7.34 15.54
N PHE A 439 -2.85 -8.10 15.98
CA PHE A 439 -3.11 -8.30 17.41
C PHE A 439 -3.07 -9.74 17.90
N ARG A 440 -3.08 -10.75 17.00
CA ARG A 440 -2.88 -12.13 17.44
C ARG A 440 -1.43 -12.33 17.90
N SER A 441 -1.27 -12.99 19.03
CA SER A 441 0.02 -13.09 19.75
C SER A 441 1.13 -13.77 18.94
N ASP A 442 0.81 -14.68 18.02
CA ASP A 442 1.75 -15.47 17.20
C ASP A 442 2.05 -14.88 15.81
N GLN A 443 1.44 -13.73 15.45
CA GLN A 443 1.56 -13.21 14.11
C GLN A 443 2.80 -12.36 13.87
N THR A 444 3.36 -12.49 12.66
CA THR A 444 4.60 -11.79 12.27
C THR A 444 4.41 -10.29 12.10
N LYS A 445 3.19 -9.82 11.82
CA LYS A 445 2.86 -8.38 11.72
C LYS A 445 2.42 -7.77 13.06
N ASN A 446 2.41 -8.56 14.14
CA ASN A 446 2.28 -8.05 15.51
C ASN A 446 3.60 -7.38 15.94
N PHE A 447 3.89 -6.24 15.32
CA PHE A 447 5.13 -5.48 15.54
C PHE A 447 5.24 -4.93 16.97
N THR A 448 4.09 -4.73 17.64
CA THR A 448 4.04 -4.27 19.04
C THR A 448 4.56 -5.29 20.04
N LYS A 449 4.63 -6.58 19.67
CA LYS A 449 4.86 -7.73 20.57
C LYS A 449 3.76 -7.90 21.61
N TYR A 450 2.56 -7.39 21.31
CA TYR A 450 1.38 -7.54 22.15
C TYR A 450 1.03 -9.02 22.35
N LYS A 451 0.78 -9.41 23.60
CA LYS A 451 0.36 -10.77 23.96
C LYS A 451 -0.85 -10.67 24.87
N SER A 452 -1.97 -11.19 24.43
CA SER A 452 -3.21 -11.19 25.19
C SER A 452 -4.03 -12.45 24.88
N GLU A 453 -4.15 -13.31 25.89
CA GLU A 453 -5.03 -14.50 25.78
C GLU A 453 -6.50 -14.11 25.53
N GLU A 454 -6.93 -12.95 26.07
CA GLU A 454 -8.27 -12.43 25.85
C GLU A 454 -8.47 -12.04 24.37
N MET A 455 -7.48 -11.37 23.76
CA MET A 455 -7.50 -11.04 22.34
C MET A 455 -7.49 -12.30 21.47
N ASP A 456 -6.59 -13.24 21.75
CA ASP A 456 -6.51 -14.49 20.97
C ASP A 456 -7.83 -15.27 21.01
N LYS A 457 -8.51 -15.33 22.18
CA LYS A 457 -9.85 -15.94 22.31
C LYS A 457 -10.93 -15.19 21.50
N LEU A 458 -10.93 -13.84 21.56
CA LEU A 458 -11.88 -13.03 20.77
C LEU A 458 -11.69 -13.27 19.28
N LEU A 459 -10.45 -13.38 18.80
CA LEU A 459 -10.15 -13.64 17.39
C LEU A 459 -10.55 -15.06 16.98
N ASP A 460 -10.42 -16.05 17.86
CA ASP A 460 -10.89 -17.41 17.63
C ASP A 460 -12.43 -17.48 17.58
N GLU A 461 -13.12 -16.73 18.44
CA GLU A 461 -14.58 -16.61 18.40
C GLU A 461 -15.05 -15.93 17.13
N LEU A 462 -14.39 -14.83 16.73
CA LEU A 462 -14.65 -14.13 15.47
C LEU A 462 -14.50 -15.05 14.25
N GLY A 463 -13.48 -15.92 14.25
CA GLY A 463 -13.27 -16.90 13.17
C GLY A 463 -14.36 -17.97 13.07
N LYS A 464 -15.08 -18.25 14.15
CA LYS A 464 -16.13 -19.29 14.24
C LYS A 464 -17.54 -18.74 14.03
N GLU A 465 -17.74 -17.44 14.27
CA GLU A 465 -19.08 -16.83 14.32
C GLU A 465 -19.69 -16.67 12.92
N GLU A 466 -20.92 -17.13 12.75
CA GLU A 466 -21.68 -17.06 11.50
C GLU A 466 -22.60 -15.83 11.44
N ASP A 467 -23.08 -15.40 12.60
CA ASP A 467 -24.00 -14.28 12.70
C ASP A 467 -23.27 -12.96 12.51
N LYS A 468 -23.67 -12.20 11.48
CA LYS A 468 -23.03 -10.92 11.13
C LYS A 468 -23.04 -9.91 12.28
N ALA A 469 -24.14 -9.83 13.03
CA ALA A 469 -24.27 -8.86 14.12
C ALA A 469 -23.31 -9.21 15.27
N LYS A 470 -23.15 -10.49 15.58
CA LYS A 470 -22.18 -10.95 16.58
C LYS A 470 -20.73 -10.77 16.11
N ARG A 471 -20.44 -10.98 14.81
CA ARG A 471 -19.11 -10.67 14.26
C ARG A 471 -18.78 -9.20 14.44
N ILE A 472 -19.72 -8.30 14.19
CA ILE A 472 -19.57 -6.86 14.43
C ILE A 472 -19.29 -6.59 15.91
N GLU A 473 -20.03 -7.20 16.83
CA GLU A 473 -19.84 -7.06 18.27
C GLU A 473 -18.45 -7.54 18.71
N LEU A 474 -18.00 -8.70 18.26
CA LEU A 474 -16.67 -9.23 18.55
C LEU A 474 -15.55 -8.32 18.03
N ALA A 475 -15.70 -7.79 16.82
CA ALA A 475 -14.75 -6.85 16.25
C ALA A 475 -14.67 -5.53 17.03
N LYS A 476 -15.78 -5.03 17.54
CA LYS A 476 -15.83 -3.84 18.42
C LYS A 476 -15.16 -4.11 19.76
N LYS A 477 -15.46 -5.25 20.39
CA LYS A 477 -14.79 -5.67 21.64
C LYS A 477 -13.28 -5.79 21.48
N ALA A 478 -12.79 -6.33 20.35
CA ALA A 478 -11.36 -6.39 20.08
C ALA A 478 -10.74 -4.98 20.02
N GLN A 479 -11.40 -4.02 19.38
CA GLN A 479 -10.94 -2.64 19.30
C GLN A 479 -10.98 -1.91 20.66
N GLU A 480 -11.97 -2.19 21.50
CA GLU A 480 -12.03 -1.69 22.88
C GLU A 480 -10.88 -2.24 23.71
N LEU A 481 -10.55 -3.54 23.57
CA LEU A 481 -9.41 -4.15 24.24
C LEU A 481 -8.09 -3.53 23.79
N VAL A 482 -7.91 -3.29 22.49
CA VAL A 482 -6.76 -2.57 21.95
C VAL A 482 -6.67 -1.16 22.57
N ALA A 483 -7.77 -0.44 22.67
CA ALA A 483 -7.79 0.90 23.27
C ALA A 483 -7.47 0.90 24.76
N LYS A 484 -7.86 -0.16 25.49
CA LYS A 484 -7.57 -0.36 26.90
C LYS A 484 -6.10 -0.69 27.13
N ASP A 485 -5.54 -1.63 26.39
CA ASP A 485 -4.19 -2.16 26.61
C ASP A 485 -3.10 -1.30 25.90
N LEU A 486 -3.51 -0.46 24.95
CA LEU A 486 -2.67 0.50 24.24
C LEU A 486 -1.42 -0.13 23.58
N PRO A 487 -1.53 -1.19 22.79
CA PRO A 487 -0.42 -1.61 21.94
C PRO A 487 -0.21 -0.66 20.75
N ILE A 488 -1.26 0.04 20.33
CA ILE A 488 -1.22 1.07 19.28
C ILE A 488 -1.97 2.34 19.72
N LEU A 489 -1.68 3.45 19.04
CA LEU A 489 -2.43 4.71 19.13
C LEU A 489 -3.37 4.83 17.93
N TYR A 490 -4.67 4.95 18.12
CA TYR A 490 -5.59 5.38 17.07
C TYR A 490 -5.36 6.86 16.76
N LEU A 491 -5.15 7.22 15.50
CA LEU A 491 -4.85 8.60 15.11
C LEU A 491 -5.90 9.16 14.14
N VAL A 492 -5.91 8.71 12.89
CA VAL A 492 -6.71 9.31 11.82
C VAL A 492 -7.33 8.27 10.90
N ASP A 493 -8.61 8.45 10.56
CA ASP A 493 -9.25 7.88 9.36
C ASP A 493 -8.94 8.85 8.19
N PRO A 494 -8.01 8.53 7.29
CA PRO A 494 -7.55 9.50 6.31
C PRO A 494 -8.53 9.68 5.15
N GLN A 495 -8.51 10.88 4.59
CA GLN A 495 -9.11 11.18 3.31
C GLN A 495 -8.00 11.42 2.29
N TRP A 496 -8.06 10.75 1.15
CA TRP A 496 -7.05 10.90 0.10
C TRP A 496 -7.56 11.69 -1.08
N SER A 497 -6.65 12.44 -1.68
CA SER A 497 -6.90 13.20 -2.91
C SER A 497 -6.08 12.65 -4.07
N ILE A 498 -6.73 12.52 -5.23
CA ILE A 498 -6.17 11.98 -6.46
C ILE A 498 -6.43 13.01 -7.56
N ALA A 499 -5.37 13.55 -8.16
CA ALA A 499 -5.51 14.44 -9.30
C ALA A 499 -5.57 13.61 -10.59
N VAL A 500 -6.49 13.95 -11.49
CA VAL A 500 -6.65 13.28 -12.79
C VAL A 500 -6.76 14.32 -13.91
N SER A 501 -6.16 14.03 -15.05
CA SER A 501 -6.32 14.82 -16.29
C SER A 501 -7.75 14.73 -16.82
N ASP A 502 -8.12 15.61 -17.73
CA ASP A 502 -9.44 15.57 -18.39
C ASP A 502 -9.69 14.24 -19.07
N ARG A 503 -8.65 13.60 -19.59
CA ARG A 503 -8.71 12.27 -20.20
C ARG A 503 -9.21 11.20 -19.22
N LEU A 504 -8.90 11.33 -17.94
CA LEU A 504 -9.29 10.42 -16.86
C LEU A 504 -10.41 10.98 -15.98
N SER A 505 -11.18 11.95 -16.45
CA SER A 505 -12.29 12.57 -15.72
C SER A 505 -13.31 11.55 -15.19
N ASP A 506 -13.53 10.47 -15.94
CA ASP A 506 -14.46 9.39 -15.58
C ASP A 506 -13.86 8.34 -14.65
N TYR A 507 -12.55 8.39 -14.38
CA TYR A 507 -11.91 7.46 -13.45
C TYR A 507 -12.57 7.52 -12.08
N GLN A 508 -12.97 6.35 -11.57
CA GLN A 508 -13.55 6.20 -10.23
C GLN A 508 -12.60 5.39 -9.35
N PRO A 509 -11.93 6.03 -8.38
CA PRO A 509 -11.02 5.32 -7.48
C PRO A 509 -11.76 4.35 -6.57
N TYR A 510 -11.07 3.29 -6.17
CA TYR A 510 -11.46 2.46 -5.02
C TYR A 510 -11.13 3.18 -3.69
N ASN A 511 -11.60 2.64 -2.57
CA ASN A 511 -11.35 3.22 -1.24
C ASN A 511 -9.92 2.96 -0.73
N GLY A 512 -8.94 2.98 -1.62
CA GLY A 512 -7.54 2.74 -1.31
C GLY A 512 -6.72 2.52 -2.57
N ASP A 513 -5.55 1.96 -2.41
CA ASP A 513 -4.57 1.74 -3.49
C ASP A 513 -4.45 0.27 -3.96
N TYR A 514 -5.48 -0.56 -3.71
CA TYR A 514 -5.46 -1.96 -4.13
C TYR A 514 -5.72 -2.16 -5.63
N TYR A 515 -6.39 -1.23 -6.29
CA TYR A 515 -6.82 -1.34 -7.68
C TYR A 515 -6.66 0.00 -8.40
N ILE A 516 -5.44 0.61 -8.31
CA ILE A 516 -5.15 1.88 -9.00
C ILE A 516 -5.26 1.68 -10.50
N VAL A 517 -4.57 0.65 -11.00
CA VAL A 517 -4.70 0.18 -12.38
C VAL A 517 -5.66 -1.01 -12.38
N ASN A 518 -6.74 -0.89 -13.10
CA ASN A 518 -7.81 -1.88 -13.12
C ASN A 518 -8.43 -2.02 -14.53
N ASP A 519 -9.41 -2.90 -14.66
CA ASP A 519 -10.06 -3.22 -15.94
C ASP A 519 -10.98 -2.10 -16.48
N GLU A 520 -11.29 -1.08 -15.67
CA GLU A 520 -12.08 0.09 -16.07
C GLU A 520 -11.20 1.26 -16.58
N LEU A 521 -9.89 1.21 -16.38
CA LEU A 521 -8.95 2.24 -16.83
C LEU A 521 -8.77 2.15 -18.37
N LYS A 522 -9.19 3.21 -19.11
CA LYS A 522 -9.24 3.26 -20.57
C LYS A 522 -8.58 4.50 -21.12
#